data_a591a111ffc0b1549a90e31dc31716a4
#
_entry.id   a591a111ffc0b1549a90e31dc31716a4
#
_cell.length_a   1.000
_cell.length_b   1.000
_cell.length_c   1.000
_cell.angle_alpha   90.00
_cell.angle_beta   90.00
_cell.angle_gamma   90.00
#
_symmetry.space_group_name_H-M   'P 1'
#
loop_
_entity.id
_entity.type
_entity.pdbx_description
1 polymer ?
#
loop_
_entity_poly.entity_id
_entity_poly.type
_entity_poly.pdbx_seq_one_letter_code
_entity_poly.pdbx_strand_id
1 'polypeptide(L)'
;VYAGIDPITKREIRLKATAKTEQQAHIELGRLLKEASEGRTPESDATVAKLLHEYAAIAPWDVSTRQTNEGFIRRTIKPTLGPMKVRKVRGPILDKLYAELKRCGDLSCTGRPFIVHRNVPILVINSSDPRPSWQQVAEALTEAIRSGILVPGDELPSITEVSALQGIGTGVIRHALEALAADGLIIARHGRAAIVAGEPNDDPRLSRRRPRPGHDCRRAGCRPHVCHPMKASTIRGIHSILSGAFAAAQRWEWTERNPAESAKPPTTIRQPIPATSPDDVAKVIAEASTRSPALGLYLWLVVVTGVRRGELCGLQIRDIDLDRGLVHVAFNYVVRGGQRVRKDTKTHQDRWLAIDPDTCTLIATYVDEIKAELAAVGVELPDDAYLFSNDPSHTRPWNPDWATHKVAEAADAARVKLDIKGGRHYTASQLLAGGFDLRNTAARLGHSGGGATTLRHYADPVPEVDRRAAAYLAQLTARSEAQSS
;
A
#
# COMPACT_ATOMS: atom_id res chain seq x y z
N VAL A 1 17.25 -13.03 -42.99
CA VAL A 1 18.08 -14.20 -42.67
C VAL A 1 17.18 -15.26 -42.04
N TYR A 2 17.33 -16.53 -42.45
CA TYR A 2 16.69 -17.68 -41.81
C TYR A 2 17.48 -18.09 -40.57
N ALA A 3 16.79 -18.26 -39.44
CA ALA A 3 17.42 -18.56 -38.14
C ALA A 3 16.93 -19.89 -37.51
N GLY A 4 16.21 -20.71 -38.25
CA GLY A 4 15.77 -22.02 -37.79
C GLY A 4 14.26 -22.17 -37.69
N ILE A 5 13.82 -23.20 -36.96
CA ILE A 5 12.41 -23.51 -36.67
C ILE A 5 12.21 -23.43 -35.17
N ASP A 6 11.17 -22.74 -34.73
CA ASP A 6 10.76 -22.71 -33.33
C ASP A 6 10.41 -24.16 -32.88
N PRO A 7 11.06 -24.69 -31.86
CA PRO A 7 10.86 -26.08 -31.43
C PRO A 7 9.46 -26.32 -30.84
N ILE A 8 8.77 -25.28 -30.37
CA ILE A 8 7.43 -25.38 -29.77
C ILE A 8 6.34 -25.13 -30.80
N THR A 9 6.40 -24.00 -31.51
CA THR A 9 5.35 -23.61 -32.47
C THR A 9 5.53 -24.21 -33.82
N LYS A 10 6.70 -24.85 -34.13
CA LYS A 10 7.10 -25.42 -35.42
C LYS A 10 7.09 -24.43 -36.60
N ARG A 11 7.12 -23.11 -36.31
CA ARG A 11 7.17 -22.05 -37.32
C ARG A 11 8.60 -21.65 -37.62
N GLU A 12 8.84 -21.22 -38.87
CA GLU A 12 10.13 -20.66 -39.27
C GLU A 12 10.45 -19.35 -38.55
N ILE A 13 11.65 -19.26 -38.01
CA ILE A 13 12.20 -18.03 -37.44
C ILE A 13 12.97 -17.33 -38.54
N ARG A 14 12.51 -16.13 -38.93
CA ARG A 14 13.16 -15.28 -39.91
C ARG A 14 13.54 -13.92 -39.31
N LEU A 15 14.83 -13.61 -39.38
CA LEU A 15 15.38 -12.34 -38.93
C LEU A 15 15.24 -11.28 -40.02
N LYS A 16 14.74 -10.10 -39.66
CA LYS A 16 14.60 -8.97 -40.60
C LYS A 16 15.17 -7.70 -39.95
N ALA A 17 15.89 -6.90 -40.73
CA ALA A 17 16.28 -5.56 -40.35
C ALA A 17 16.11 -4.65 -41.56
N THR A 18 15.90 -3.36 -41.31
CA THR A 18 15.81 -2.31 -42.36
C THR A 18 16.92 -1.31 -42.11
N ALA A 19 17.63 -0.91 -43.16
CA ALA A 19 18.71 0.06 -43.10
C ALA A 19 18.44 1.20 -44.09
N LYS A 20 18.95 2.38 -43.75
CA LYS A 20 18.77 3.58 -44.62
C LYS A 20 19.86 3.72 -45.70
N THR A 21 20.98 3.05 -45.50
CA THR A 21 22.13 3.09 -46.46
C THR A 21 22.64 1.66 -46.68
N GLU A 22 23.27 1.44 -47.82
CA GLU A 22 23.87 0.16 -48.20
C GLU A 22 24.93 -0.29 -47.18
N GLN A 23 25.76 0.61 -46.74
CA GLN A 23 26.78 0.32 -45.71
C GLN A 23 26.16 -0.15 -44.38
N GLN A 24 25.06 0.48 -43.94
CA GLN A 24 24.31 0.05 -42.79
C GLN A 24 23.62 -1.31 -43.01
N ALA A 25 23.15 -1.58 -44.25
CA ALA A 25 22.55 -2.87 -44.57
C ALA A 25 23.55 -4.00 -44.46
N HIS A 26 24.80 -3.82 -44.91
CA HIS A 26 25.86 -4.83 -44.75
C HIS A 26 26.23 -5.09 -43.30
N ILE A 27 26.31 -4.04 -42.47
CA ILE A 27 26.56 -4.19 -41.03
C ILE A 27 25.44 -4.97 -40.35
N GLU A 28 24.19 -4.62 -40.64
CA GLU A 28 23.02 -5.32 -40.09
C GLU A 28 22.92 -6.79 -40.59
N LEU A 29 23.25 -7.04 -41.85
CA LEU A 29 23.28 -8.40 -42.39
C LEU A 29 24.33 -9.26 -41.66
N GLY A 30 25.55 -8.73 -41.47
CA GLY A 30 26.60 -9.42 -40.69
C GLY A 30 26.15 -9.74 -39.26
N ARG A 31 25.47 -8.79 -38.63
CA ARG A 31 24.89 -8.99 -37.29
C ARG A 31 23.82 -10.10 -37.28
N LEU A 32 22.89 -10.07 -38.24
CA LEU A 32 21.82 -11.08 -38.33
C LEU A 32 22.35 -12.48 -38.66
N LEU A 33 23.39 -12.59 -39.49
CA LEU A 33 24.05 -13.86 -39.77
C LEU A 33 24.74 -14.44 -38.53
N LYS A 34 25.41 -13.62 -37.75
CA LYS A 34 26.02 -14.00 -36.47
C LYS A 34 24.97 -14.46 -35.48
N GLU A 35 23.88 -13.71 -35.30
CA GLU A 35 22.75 -14.07 -34.42
C GLU A 35 22.10 -15.40 -34.85
N ALA A 36 21.91 -15.62 -36.14
CA ALA A 36 21.38 -16.86 -36.66
C ALA A 36 22.32 -18.07 -36.41
N SER A 37 23.65 -17.87 -36.58
CA SER A 37 24.64 -18.91 -36.35
C SER A 37 24.83 -19.30 -34.88
N GLU A 38 24.62 -18.31 -33.97
CA GLU A 38 24.71 -18.51 -32.51
C GLU A 38 23.40 -19.08 -31.92
N GLY A 39 22.39 -19.37 -32.74
CA GLY A 39 21.07 -19.86 -32.29
C GLY A 39 20.32 -18.85 -31.40
N ARG A 40 20.79 -17.60 -31.37
CA ARG A 40 20.16 -16.53 -30.60
C ARG A 40 18.88 -16.12 -31.30
N THR A 41 17.76 -16.29 -30.62
CA THR A 41 16.48 -15.76 -31.09
C THR A 41 16.53 -14.24 -31.09
N PRO A 42 16.41 -13.57 -32.25
CA PRO A 42 16.70 -12.14 -32.35
C PRO A 42 15.46 -11.32 -32.07
N GLU A 43 15.06 -11.29 -30.85
CA GLU A 43 14.21 -10.20 -30.37
C GLU A 43 15.05 -9.04 -29.83
N SER A 44 16.25 -8.82 -30.43
CA SER A 44 17.14 -7.72 -30.10
C SER A 44 16.47 -6.33 -30.19
N ASP A 45 15.32 -6.24 -30.84
CA ASP A 45 14.51 -5.05 -30.99
C ASP A 45 13.22 -5.06 -30.17
N ALA A 46 13.04 -6.05 -29.29
CA ALA A 46 11.89 -6.12 -28.41
C ALA A 46 11.77 -4.84 -27.57
N THR A 47 10.55 -4.33 -27.49
CA THR A 47 10.25 -3.19 -26.61
C THR A 47 9.96 -3.65 -25.18
N VAL A 48 10.10 -2.73 -24.23
CA VAL A 48 9.70 -2.99 -22.84
C VAL A 48 8.20 -3.32 -22.73
N ALA A 49 7.37 -2.74 -23.61
CA ALA A 49 5.93 -3.07 -23.66
C ALA A 49 5.71 -4.54 -24.03
N LYS A 50 6.47 -5.09 -24.99
CA LYS A 50 6.42 -6.50 -25.36
C LYS A 50 6.95 -7.38 -24.24
N LEU A 51 8.10 -7.04 -23.66
CA LEU A 51 8.68 -7.75 -22.52
C LEU A 51 7.68 -7.89 -21.37
N LEU A 52 7.02 -6.79 -20.99
CA LEU A 52 6.04 -6.79 -19.89
C LEU A 52 4.81 -7.64 -20.23
N HIS A 53 4.40 -7.70 -21.50
CA HIS A 53 3.28 -8.53 -21.93
C HIS A 53 3.62 -10.03 -21.78
N GLU A 54 4.75 -10.45 -22.34
CA GLU A 54 5.23 -11.84 -22.26
C GLU A 54 5.52 -12.26 -20.81
N TYR A 55 6.19 -11.39 -20.05
CA TYR A 55 6.48 -11.66 -18.65
C TYR A 55 5.21 -11.79 -17.80
N ALA A 56 4.22 -10.91 -17.99
CA ALA A 56 2.97 -10.98 -17.22
C ALA A 56 2.19 -12.29 -17.48
N ALA A 57 2.33 -12.90 -18.68
CA ALA A 57 1.70 -14.16 -19.00
C ALA A 57 2.24 -15.33 -18.14
N ILE A 58 3.57 -15.34 -17.88
CA ILE A 58 4.25 -16.44 -17.17
C ILE A 58 4.60 -16.15 -15.72
N ALA A 59 4.46 -14.89 -15.29
CA ALA A 59 4.83 -14.49 -13.93
C ALA A 59 3.99 -15.25 -12.89
N PRO A 60 4.62 -15.82 -11.85
CA PRO A 60 3.96 -16.60 -10.80
C PRO A 60 3.22 -15.67 -9.81
N TRP A 61 2.45 -14.74 -10.33
CA TRP A 61 1.67 -13.84 -9.52
C TRP A 61 0.36 -14.50 -9.14
N ASP A 62 0.06 -14.45 -7.86
CA ASP A 62 -1.30 -14.75 -7.44
C ASP A 62 -2.28 -13.74 -8.06
N VAL A 63 -3.56 -14.10 -8.09
CA VAL A 63 -4.60 -13.27 -8.72
C VAL A 63 -4.61 -11.84 -8.17
N SER A 64 -4.26 -11.54 -6.83
CA SER A 64 -4.23 -10.18 -6.25
C SER A 64 -3.02 -9.37 -6.65
N THR A 65 -1.91 -10.02 -6.66
CA THR A 65 -0.64 -9.45 -7.10
C THR A 65 -0.69 -9.15 -8.58
N ARG A 66 -1.27 -10.05 -9.40
CA ARG A 66 -1.45 -9.86 -10.84
C ARG A 66 -2.23 -8.58 -11.15
N GLN A 67 -3.40 -8.39 -10.57
CA GLN A 67 -4.23 -7.20 -10.81
C GLN A 67 -3.51 -5.90 -10.42
N THR A 68 -2.78 -5.93 -9.31
CA THR A 68 -2.01 -4.76 -8.84
C THR A 68 -0.85 -4.48 -9.80
N ASN A 69 -0.10 -5.50 -10.18
CA ASN A 69 1.06 -5.37 -11.05
C ASN A 69 0.67 -4.96 -12.47
N GLU A 70 -0.38 -5.55 -13.03
CA GLU A 70 -0.94 -5.15 -14.33
C GLU A 70 -1.43 -3.69 -14.29
N GLY A 71 -1.98 -3.27 -13.14
CA GLY A 71 -2.33 -1.87 -12.90
C GLY A 71 -1.11 -0.94 -12.98
N PHE A 72 0.01 -1.29 -12.36
CA PHE A 72 1.26 -0.52 -12.45
C PHE A 72 1.88 -0.60 -13.85
N ILE A 73 1.86 -1.76 -14.48
CA ILE A 73 2.32 -1.91 -15.86
C ILE A 73 1.56 -0.97 -16.78
N ARG A 74 0.23 -0.99 -16.73
CA ARG A 74 -0.63 -0.18 -17.61
C ARG A 74 -0.53 1.32 -17.35
N ARG A 75 -0.55 1.75 -16.08
CA ARG A 75 -0.65 3.17 -15.72
C ARG A 75 0.70 3.87 -15.59
N THR A 76 1.76 3.14 -15.28
CA THR A 76 3.05 3.74 -14.93
C THR A 76 4.18 3.29 -15.83
N ILE A 77 4.39 1.97 -15.99
CA ILE A 77 5.60 1.47 -16.67
C ILE A 77 5.45 1.56 -18.19
N LYS A 78 4.32 1.11 -18.74
CA LYS A 78 4.08 1.06 -20.17
C LYS A 78 4.05 2.46 -20.84
N PRO A 79 3.43 3.49 -20.23
CA PRO A 79 3.47 4.84 -20.79
C PRO A 79 4.86 5.48 -20.84
N THR A 80 5.77 5.08 -19.95
CA THR A 80 7.11 5.69 -19.82
C THR A 80 8.21 4.89 -20.50
N LEU A 81 8.33 3.62 -20.15
CA LEU A 81 9.39 2.76 -20.66
C LEU A 81 8.94 1.89 -21.83
N GLY A 82 7.63 1.72 -22.02
CA GLY A 82 7.06 0.80 -23.01
C GLY A 82 7.62 0.92 -24.42
N PRO A 83 7.76 2.13 -25.00
CA PRO A 83 8.33 2.31 -26.34
C PRO A 83 9.84 2.04 -26.44
N MET A 84 10.55 1.97 -25.30
CA MET A 84 11.99 1.76 -25.31
C MET A 84 12.34 0.32 -25.67
N LYS A 85 13.43 0.15 -26.43
CA LYS A 85 14.02 -1.18 -26.66
C LYS A 85 14.60 -1.72 -25.36
N VAL A 86 14.37 -3.00 -25.06
CA VAL A 86 14.83 -3.68 -23.82
C VAL A 86 16.33 -3.46 -23.60
N ARG A 87 17.13 -3.66 -24.62
CA ARG A 87 18.59 -3.48 -24.56
C ARG A 87 19.07 -2.05 -24.30
N LYS A 88 18.19 -1.03 -24.50
CA LYS A 88 18.54 0.38 -24.27
C LYS A 88 18.23 0.85 -22.85
N VAL A 89 17.48 0.09 -22.07
CA VAL A 89 17.19 0.43 -20.67
C VAL A 89 18.47 0.22 -19.83
N ARG A 90 18.79 1.22 -19.02
CA ARG A 90 19.94 1.24 -18.12
C ARG A 90 19.50 1.65 -16.71
N GLY A 91 20.28 1.29 -15.69
CA GLY A 91 20.02 1.66 -14.30
C GLY A 91 19.67 3.13 -14.09
N PRO A 92 20.44 4.10 -14.63
CA PRO A 92 20.13 5.52 -14.48
C PRO A 92 18.76 5.95 -15.03
N ILE A 93 18.23 5.24 -16.04
CA ILE A 93 16.88 5.51 -16.56
C ILE A 93 15.83 5.11 -15.53
N LEU A 94 16.03 3.98 -14.85
CA LEU A 94 15.16 3.52 -13.78
C LEU A 94 15.27 4.42 -12.55
N ASP A 95 16.47 4.86 -12.18
CA ASP A 95 16.67 5.82 -11.08
C ASP A 95 15.95 7.13 -11.35
N LYS A 96 16.01 7.64 -12.59
CA LYS A 96 15.25 8.83 -12.99
C LYS A 96 13.74 8.60 -12.91
N LEU A 97 13.25 7.43 -13.35
CA LEU A 97 11.83 7.06 -13.20
C LEU A 97 11.42 7.08 -11.73
N TYR A 98 12.22 6.49 -10.83
CA TYR A 98 11.90 6.46 -9.40
C TYR A 98 11.92 7.86 -8.77
N ALA A 99 12.83 8.72 -9.18
CA ALA A 99 12.89 10.12 -8.74
C ALA A 99 11.62 10.88 -9.17
N GLU A 100 11.19 10.71 -10.42
CA GLU A 100 9.96 11.33 -10.91
C GLU A 100 8.72 10.81 -10.18
N LEU A 101 8.60 9.50 -9.96
CA LEU A 101 7.49 8.91 -9.21
C LEU A 101 7.46 9.36 -7.74
N LYS A 102 8.63 9.62 -7.15
CA LYS A 102 8.74 10.19 -5.81
C LYS A 102 8.26 11.64 -5.75
N ARG A 103 8.41 12.37 -6.85
CA ARG A 103 7.92 13.75 -7.00
C ARG A 103 6.41 13.78 -7.29
N CYS A 104 5.97 13.00 -8.27
CA CYS A 104 4.57 12.88 -8.64
C CYS A 104 4.29 11.49 -9.25
N GLY A 105 3.21 10.84 -8.82
CA GLY A 105 2.75 9.58 -9.42
C GLY A 105 2.16 9.73 -10.82
N ASP A 106 1.82 10.95 -11.23
CA ASP A 106 1.43 11.29 -12.59
C ASP A 106 2.67 11.75 -13.38
N LEU A 107 3.17 10.87 -14.22
CA LEU A 107 4.38 11.11 -15.04
C LEU A 107 4.16 12.06 -16.21
N SER A 108 2.92 12.45 -16.49
CA SER A 108 2.60 13.57 -17.40
C SER A 108 2.79 14.94 -16.73
N CYS A 109 3.01 14.96 -15.43
CA CYS A 109 3.26 16.17 -14.66
C CYS A 109 4.55 16.85 -15.13
N THR A 110 4.43 18.02 -15.72
CA THR A 110 5.56 18.80 -16.27
C THR A 110 6.37 19.56 -15.22
N GLY A 111 6.17 19.24 -13.92
CA GLY A 111 6.99 19.79 -12.86
C GLY A 111 6.69 21.23 -12.53
N ARG A 112 5.44 21.62 -12.39
CA ARG A 112 5.14 22.85 -11.67
C ARG A 112 5.60 22.71 -10.21
N PRO A 113 6.19 23.74 -9.59
CA PRO A 113 6.91 23.63 -8.32
C PRO A 113 6.02 23.40 -7.10
N PHE A 114 4.77 22.97 -7.29
CA PHE A 114 3.81 22.83 -6.20
C PHE A 114 3.55 21.37 -5.89
N ILE A 115 4.23 20.85 -4.86
CA ILE A 115 3.84 19.61 -4.19
C ILE A 115 2.88 20.04 -3.06
N VAL A 116 1.64 19.58 -3.11
CA VAL A 116 0.68 19.82 -2.03
C VAL A 116 0.71 18.63 -1.08
N HIS A 117 1.18 18.85 0.13
CA HIS A 117 1.07 17.90 1.22
C HIS A 117 0.02 18.41 2.20
N ARG A 118 -1.11 17.72 2.35
CA ARG A 118 -2.22 18.11 3.22
C ARG A 118 -2.76 19.53 2.96
N ASN A 119 -3.03 19.87 1.70
CA ASN A 119 -3.50 21.20 1.27
C ASN A 119 -2.46 22.32 1.41
N VAL A 120 -1.18 22.00 1.62
CA VAL A 120 -0.09 22.97 1.67
C VAL A 120 0.73 22.87 0.41
N PRO A 121 0.89 23.95 -0.36
CA PRO A 121 1.88 23.96 -1.44
C PRO A 121 3.28 23.77 -0.85
N ILE A 122 4.05 22.81 -1.36
CA ILE A 122 5.46 22.69 -0.99
C ILE A 122 6.21 23.80 -1.72
N LEU A 123 6.78 24.67 -0.94
CA LEU A 123 7.52 25.85 -1.41
C LEU A 123 8.97 25.43 -1.66
N VAL A 124 9.42 25.55 -2.88
CA VAL A 124 10.85 25.34 -3.19
C VAL A 124 11.52 26.70 -3.17
N ILE A 125 12.31 26.95 -2.12
CA ILE A 125 13.16 28.15 -2.07
C ILE A 125 14.42 27.89 -2.91
N ASN A 126 14.61 28.69 -3.94
CA ASN A 126 15.82 28.66 -4.75
C ASN A 126 16.86 29.58 -4.13
N SER A 127 17.92 29.00 -3.56
CA SER A 127 19.02 29.75 -2.95
C SER A 127 19.83 30.59 -3.96
N SER A 128 19.71 30.29 -5.25
CA SER A 128 20.35 31.04 -6.34
C SER A 128 19.47 32.21 -6.86
N ASP A 129 18.23 32.33 -6.39
CA ASP A 129 17.36 33.46 -6.74
C ASP A 129 17.75 34.68 -5.89
N PRO A 130 18.03 35.86 -6.50
CA PRO A 130 18.44 37.05 -5.77
C PRO A 130 17.32 37.64 -4.87
N ARG A 131 16.07 37.18 -5.05
CA ARG A 131 14.94 37.66 -4.24
C ARG A 131 14.96 37.07 -2.84
N PRO A 132 14.57 37.84 -1.81
CA PRO A 132 14.45 37.30 -0.45
C PRO A 132 13.54 36.07 -0.38
N SER A 133 13.86 35.12 0.48
CA SER A 133 13.11 33.87 0.61
C SER A 133 11.61 34.08 0.90
N TRP A 134 11.26 35.14 1.65
CA TRP A 134 9.86 35.44 1.93
C TRP A 134 9.07 35.87 0.67
N GLN A 135 9.72 36.55 -0.28
CA GLN A 135 9.08 36.92 -1.56
C GLN A 135 8.83 35.70 -2.43
N GLN A 136 9.76 34.73 -2.46
CA GLN A 136 9.57 33.47 -3.17
C GLN A 136 8.40 32.67 -2.59
N VAL A 137 8.26 32.66 -1.24
CA VAL A 137 7.13 32.05 -0.55
C VAL A 137 5.81 32.76 -0.88
N ALA A 138 5.80 34.11 -0.81
CA ALA A 138 4.61 34.90 -1.10
C ALA A 138 4.14 34.72 -2.55
N GLU A 139 5.06 34.75 -3.52
CA GLU A 139 4.74 34.56 -4.93
C GLU A 139 4.21 33.15 -5.21
N ALA A 140 4.81 32.14 -4.58
CA ALA A 140 4.34 30.78 -4.70
C ALA A 140 2.92 30.58 -4.15
N LEU A 141 2.59 31.17 -3.01
CA LEU A 141 1.24 31.15 -2.45
C LEU A 141 0.27 31.97 -3.31
N THR A 142 0.70 33.13 -3.83
CA THR A 142 -0.10 33.94 -4.75
C THR A 142 -0.45 33.15 -6.02
N GLU A 143 0.52 32.45 -6.59
CA GLU A 143 0.27 31.59 -7.77
C GLU A 143 -0.65 30.42 -7.42
N ALA A 144 -0.53 29.84 -6.24
CA ALA A 144 -1.43 28.78 -5.76
C ALA A 144 -2.89 29.27 -5.63
N ILE A 145 -3.09 30.52 -5.17
CA ILE A 145 -4.41 31.14 -5.08
C ILE A 145 -4.93 31.49 -6.49
N ARG A 146 -4.14 32.16 -7.32
CA ARG A 146 -4.55 32.54 -8.68
C ARG A 146 -4.84 31.34 -9.58
N SER A 147 -4.10 30.28 -9.41
CA SER A 147 -4.29 29.04 -10.17
C SER A 147 -5.41 28.14 -9.62
N GLY A 148 -6.06 28.55 -8.47
CA GLY A 148 -7.15 27.82 -7.86
C GLY A 148 -6.72 26.51 -7.15
N ILE A 149 -5.44 26.37 -6.80
CA ILE A 149 -4.94 25.32 -5.90
C ILE A 149 -5.47 25.56 -4.49
N LEU A 150 -5.36 26.83 -4.08
CA LEU A 150 -5.98 27.35 -2.87
C LEU A 150 -7.21 28.16 -3.31
N VAL A 151 -8.38 27.78 -2.82
CA VAL A 151 -9.65 28.46 -3.16
C VAL A 151 -10.11 29.33 -1.98
N PRO A 152 -10.92 30.36 -2.26
CA PRO A 152 -11.51 31.18 -1.20
C PRO A 152 -12.17 30.32 -0.11
N GLY A 153 -11.87 30.62 1.14
CA GLY A 153 -12.34 29.85 2.30
C GLY A 153 -11.41 28.73 2.78
N ASP A 154 -10.38 28.37 2.02
CA ASP A 154 -9.39 27.37 2.46
C ASP A 154 -8.56 27.93 3.62
N GLU A 155 -8.40 27.12 4.69
CA GLU A 155 -7.46 27.44 5.77
C GLU A 155 -6.04 27.10 5.32
N LEU A 156 -5.14 28.08 5.45
CA LEU A 156 -3.71 27.85 5.28
C LEU A 156 -3.17 27.11 6.52
N PRO A 157 -2.18 26.24 6.37
CA PRO A 157 -1.58 25.60 7.53
C PRO A 157 -0.90 26.62 8.43
N SER A 158 -0.73 26.28 9.68
CA SER A 158 -0.06 27.14 10.65
C SER A 158 1.41 27.38 10.28
N ILE A 159 1.95 28.51 10.66
CA ILE A 159 3.37 28.86 10.44
C ILE A 159 4.31 27.76 10.94
N THR A 160 3.98 27.18 12.10
CA THR A 160 4.76 26.08 12.69
C THR A 160 4.69 24.79 11.90
N GLU A 161 3.52 24.45 11.33
CA GLU A 161 3.39 23.28 10.44
C GLU A 161 4.17 23.45 9.15
N VAL A 162 4.07 24.60 8.49
CA VAL A 162 4.85 24.91 7.27
C VAL A 162 6.35 24.85 7.56
N SER A 163 6.78 25.46 8.67
CA SER A 163 8.18 25.45 9.09
C SER A 163 8.71 24.03 9.36
N ALA A 164 7.93 23.23 10.09
CA ALA A 164 8.31 21.84 10.43
C ALA A 164 8.33 20.92 9.19
N LEU A 165 7.38 21.12 8.25
CA LEU A 165 7.28 20.29 7.05
C LEU A 165 8.33 20.64 5.98
N GLN A 166 8.76 21.89 5.91
CA GLN A 166 9.54 22.40 4.78
C GLN A 166 10.91 22.95 5.16
N GLY A 167 11.23 23.02 6.45
CA GLY A 167 12.50 23.55 6.93
C GLY A 167 12.67 25.04 6.70
N ILE A 168 11.58 25.78 6.45
CA ILE A 168 11.60 27.24 6.23
C ILE A 168 11.45 27.93 7.58
N GLY A 169 12.29 28.94 7.84
CA GLY A 169 12.22 29.71 9.08
C GLY A 169 10.84 30.38 9.28
N THR A 170 10.31 30.32 10.51
CA THR A 170 8.98 30.87 10.86
C THR A 170 8.84 32.37 10.54
N GLY A 171 9.93 33.13 10.64
CA GLY A 171 9.97 34.53 10.26
C GLY A 171 9.74 34.79 8.78
N VAL A 172 10.32 33.92 7.92
CA VAL A 172 10.14 33.99 6.45
C VAL A 172 8.69 33.75 6.08
N ILE A 173 8.06 32.73 6.69
CA ILE A 173 6.66 32.37 6.42
C ILE A 173 5.74 33.50 6.92
N ARG A 174 5.99 34.05 8.10
CA ARG A 174 5.21 35.15 8.65
C ARG A 174 5.23 36.38 7.73
N HIS A 175 6.40 36.80 7.27
CA HIS A 175 6.55 37.95 6.35
C HIS A 175 5.81 37.70 5.03
N ALA A 176 5.86 36.49 4.50
CA ALA A 176 5.14 36.11 3.29
C ALA A 176 3.60 36.18 3.50
N LEU A 177 3.09 35.70 4.64
CA LEU A 177 1.66 35.78 4.95
C LEU A 177 1.21 37.25 5.20
N GLU A 178 2.05 38.07 5.82
CA GLU A 178 1.78 39.51 6.00
C GLU A 178 1.67 40.24 4.64
N ALA A 179 2.56 39.92 3.70
CA ALA A 179 2.49 40.46 2.35
C ALA A 179 1.20 40.01 1.62
N LEU A 180 0.83 38.75 1.69
CA LEU A 180 -0.41 38.22 1.08
C LEU A 180 -1.67 38.87 1.74
N ALA A 181 -1.63 39.14 3.02
CA ALA A 181 -2.73 39.83 3.71
C ALA A 181 -2.82 41.30 3.29
N ALA A 182 -1.69 41.96 3.08
CA ALA A 182 -1.65 43.35 2.56
C ALA A 182 -2.19 43.43 1.13
N ASP A 183 -1.93 42.39 0.32
CA ASP A 183 -2.46 42.25 -1.06
C ASP A 183 -3.94 41.81 -1.08
N GLY A 184 -4.56 41.57 0.09
CA GLY A 184 -5.96 41.13 0.18
C GLY A 184 -6.22 39.70 -0.30
N LEU A 185 -5.18 38.89 -0.49
CA LEU A 185 -5.29 37.51 -0.96
C LEU A 185 -5.64 36.53 0.16
N ILE A 186 -5.35 36.88 1.40
CA ILE A 186 -5.69 36.09 2.58
C ILE A 186 -6.24 36.98 3.70
N ILE A 187 -7.01 36.37 4.60
CA ILE A 187 -7.49 37.01 5.83
C ILE A 187 -6.67 36.43 7.00
N ALA A 188 -5.82 37.27 7.59
CA ALA A 188 -5.05 36.93 8.78
C ALA A 188 -5.96 36.87 10.01
N ARG A 189 -5.81 35.82 10.83
CA ARG A 189 -6.57 35.68 12.10
C ARG A 189 -5.59 35.58 13.25
N HIS A 190 -5.86 36.31 14.32
CA HIS A 190 -5.01 36.27 15.51
C HIS A 190 -5.13 34.90 16.20
N GLY A 191 -4.00 34.19 16.37
CA GLY A 191 -3.94 32.86 17.03
C GLY A 191 -4.57 31.70 16.25
N ARG A 192 -4.96 31.91 14.97
CA ARG A 192 -5.54 30.87 14.09
C ARG A 192 -4.86 30.87 12.71
N ALA A 193 -5.09 29.82 11.97
CA ALA A 193 -4.68 29.75 10.58
C ALA A 193 -5.32 30.86 9.73
N ALA A 194 -4.56 31.44 8.80
CA ALA A 194 -5.08 32.41 7.84
C ALA A 194 -6.01 31.70 6.83
N ILE A 195 -6.96 32.44 6.27
CA ILE A 195 -7.92 31.93 5.27
C ILE A 195 -7.70 32.66 3.94
N VAL A 196 -7.82 31.94 2.85
CA VAL A 196 -7.84 32.52 1.50
C VAL A 196 -9.06 33.44 1.35
N ALA A 197 -8.82 34.71 0.95
CA ALA A 197 -9.86 35.72 0.83
C ALA A 197 -10.74 35.47 -0.40
N GLY A 198 -11.99 35.98 -0.36
CA GLY A 198 -13.00 35.87 -1.41
C GLY A 198 -14.23 35.10 -0.94
N GLU A 199 -15.29 35.13 -1.75
CA GLU A 199 -16.50 34.34 -1.45
C GLU A 199 -16.22 32.85 -1.68
N PRO A 200 -16.59 31.97 -0.72
CA PRO A 200 -16.50 30.53 -0.92
C PRO A 200 -17.32 30.12 -2.15
N ASN A 201 -16.67 29.46 -3.08
CA ASN A 201 -17.36 28.94 -4.26
C ASN A 201 -18.12 27.68 -3.86
N ASP A 202 -19.41 27.82 -3.58
CA ASP A 202 -20.32 26.75 -3.10
C ASP A 202 -20.67 25.68 -4.16
N ASP A 203 -19.96 25.60 -5.30
CA ASP A 203 -20.15 24.51 -6.24
C ASP A 203 -19.59 23.18 -5.67
N PRO A 204 -20.47 22.27 -5.16
CA PRO A 204 -20.02 20.99 -4.59
C PRO A 204 -19.27 20.11 -5.61
N ARG A 205 -19.38 20.40 -6.91
CA ARG A 205 -18.67 19.70 -7.98
C ARG A 205 -17.19 20.11 -8.02
N LEU A 206 -16.86 21.26 -7.45
CA LEU A 206 -15.51 21.79 -7.42
C LEU A 206 -14.68 21.25 -6.25
N SER A 207 -15.29 20.98 -5.09
CA SER A 207 -14.60 20.50 -3.89
C SER A 207 -14.24 19.01 -3.91
N ARG A 208 -14.90 18.19 -4.75
CA ARG A 208 -14.77 16.72 -4.76
C ARG A 208 -14.05 16.11 -5.96
N ARG A 209 -13.55 16.91 -6.90
CA ARG A 209 -12.85 16.35 -8.07
C ARG A 209 -11.35 16.19 -7.78
N ARG A 210 -10.97 15.02 -7.25
CA ARG A 210 -9.59 14.53 -7.40
C ARG A 210 -9.26 14.48 -8.90
N PRO A 211 -8.07 14.95 -9.34
CA PRO A 211 -7.64 14.79 -10.71
C PRO A 211 -7.71 13.32 -11.10
N ARG A 212 -8.40 13.01 -12.19
CA ARG A 212 -8.48 11.63 -12.69
C ARG A 212 -7.11 11.23 -13.26
N PRO A 213 -6.69 9.96 -13.12
CA PRO A 213 -5.51 9.45 -13.82
C PRO A 213 -5.65 9.72 -15.33
N GLY A 214 -4.63 10.31 -15.95
CA GLY A 214 -4.65 10.69 -17.35
C GLY A 214 -5.07 12.14 -17.63
N HIS A 215 -5.18 12.99 -16.60
CA HIS A 215 -5.46 14.41 -16.76
C HIS A 215 -4.28 15.14 -17.46
N ASP A 216 -4.56 15.80 -18.58
CA ASP A 216 -3.59 16.68 -19.27
C ASP A 216 -3.61 18.08 -18.67
N CYS A 217 -2.62 18.39 -17.84
CA CYS A 217 -2.47 19.70 -17.20
C CYS A 217 -2.20 20.86 -18.16
N ARG A 218 -2.03 20.60 -19.48
CA ARG A 218 -1.73 21.62 -20.50
C ARG A 218 -2.98 22.21 -21.14
N ARG A 219 -4.16 21.65 -20.89
CA ARG A 219 -5.42 22.16 -21.46
C ARG A 219 -5.86 23.44 -20.78
N ALA A 220 -6.15 24.48 -21.57
CA ALA A 220 -6.78 25.70 -21.10
C ALA A 220 -8.11 25.35 -20.39
N GLY A 221 -8.33 25.91 -19.19
CA GLY A 221 -9.51 25.64 -18.37
C GLY A 221 -9.43 24.40 -17.48
N CYS A 222 -8.32 23.62 -17.49
CA CYS A 222 -8.07 22.58 -16.51
C CYS A 222 -7.67 23.17 -15.15
N ARG A 223 -8.10 22.50 -14.08
CA ARG A 223 -7.61 22.83 -12.73
C ARG A 223 -6.12 22.51 -12.61
N PRO A 224 -5.39 23.26 -11.78
CA PRO A 224 -3.98 22.98 -11.55
C PRO A 224 -3.79 21.56 -11.05
N HIS A 225 -2.73 20.92 -11.53
CA HIS A 225 -2.35 19.59 -11.14
C HIS A 225 -1.85 19.59 -9.70
N VAL A 226 -2.47 18.77 -8.85
CA VAL A 226 -1.98 18.49 -7.52
C VAL A 226 -1.04 17.28 -7.58
N CYS A 227 0.23 17.50 -7.25
CA CYS A 227 1.21 16.41 -7.22
C CYS A 227 0.91 15.43 -6.10
N HIS A 228 0.84 14.15 -6.43
CA HIS A 228 0.68 13.05 -5.47
C HIS A 228 1.92 12.16 -5.50
N PRO A 229 2.91 12.39 -4.62
CA PRO A 229 4.10 11.57 -4.52
C PRO A 229 3.74 10.10 -4.27
N MET A 230 4.37 9.20 -5.02
CA MET A 230 4.24 7.78 -4.71
C MET A 230 5.03 7.41 -3.46
N LYS A 231 4.43 6.57 -2.61
CA LYS A 231 5.13 6.01 -1.44
C LYS A 231 6.31 5.16 -1.88
N ALA A 232 7.41 5.19 -1.12
CA ALA A 232 8.60 4.39 -1.39
C ALA A 232 8.29 2.90 -1.57
N SER A 233 7.36 2.34 -0.78
CA SER A 233 6.90 0.95 -0.92
C SER A 233 6.24 0.66 -2.27
N THR A 234 5.47 1.60 -2.82
CA THR A 234 4.84 1.49 -4.15
C THR A 234 5.89 1.50 -5.26
N ILE A 235 6.88 2.41 -5.18
CA ILE A 235 7.99 2.47 -6.14
C ILE A 235 8.82 1.18 -6.09
N ARG A 236 9.04 0.62 -4.90
CA ARG A 236 9.70 -0.69 -4.75
C ARG A 236 8.89 -1.83 -5.37
N GLY A 237 7.57 -1.78 -5.31
CA GLY A 237 6.70 -2.72 -6.04
C GLY A 237 6.89 -2.62 -7.55
N ILE A 238 6.96 -1.40 -8.10
CA ILE A 238 7.26 -1.17 -9.52
C ILE A 238 8.67 -1.68 -9.88
N HIS A 239 9.66 -1.41 -9.04
CA HIS A 239 11.02 -1.95 -9.20
C HIS A 239 11.04 -3.49 -9.24
N SER A 240 10.29 -4.15 -8.36
CA SER A 240 10.20 -5.61 -8.33
C SER A 240 9.60 -6.18 -9.63
N ILE A 241 8.58 -5.52 -10.21
CA ILE A 241 8.02 -5.90 -11.51
C ILE A 241 9.08 -5.79 -12.62
N LEU A 242 9.79 -4.66 -12.66
CA LEU A 242 10.85 -4.41 -13.64
C LEU A 242 12.01 -5.40 -13.47
N SER A 243 12.46 -5.64 -12.23
CA SER A 243 13.52 -6.60 -11.93
C SER A 243 13.16 -8.00 -12.40
N GLY A 244 11.95 -8.48 -12.13
CA GLY A 244 11.47 -9.78 -12.59
C GLY A 244 11.35 -9.87 -14.11
N ALA A 245 10.81 -8.82 -14.76
CA ALA A 245 10.69 -8.77 -16.21
C ALA A 245 12.06 -8.75 -16.90
N PHE A 246 13.01 -7.94 -16.43
CA PHE A 246 14.34 -7.91 -17.02
C PHE A 246 15.18 -9.16 -16.70
N ALA A 247 14.96 -9.81 -15.55
CA ALA A 247 15.52 -11.14 -15.30
C ALA A 247 14.98 -12.20 -16.27
N ALA A 248 13.70 -12.12 -16.64
CA ALA A 248 13.14 -12.96 -17.70
C ALA A 248 13.74 -12.61 -19.07
N ALA A 249 13.87 -11.33 -19.40
CA ALA A 249 14.52 -10.88 -20.64
C ALA A 249 15.96 -11.37 -20.76
N GLN A 250 16.70 -11.43 -19.64
CA GLN A 250 18.05 -11.97 -19.61
C GLN A 250 18.06 -13.48 -19.88
N ARG A 251 17.15 -14.26 -19.27
CA ARG A 251 16.99 -15.69 -19.56
C ARG A 251 16.55 -15.97 -20.99
N TRP A 252 15.79 -15.04 -21.59
CA TRP A 252 15.33 -15.14 -22.99
C TRP A 252 16.36 -14.54 -23.98
N GLU A 253 17.53 -14.14 -23.49
CA GLU A 253 18.61 -13.55 -24.29
C GLU A 253 18.25 -12.23 -25.00
N TRP A 254 17.19 -11.54 -24.54
CA TRP A 254 16.81 -10.23 -25.07
C TRP A 254 17.72 -9.10 -24.59
N THR A 255 18.46 -9.35 -23.51
CA THR A 255 19.42 -8.43 -22.94
C THR A 255 20.51 -9.19 -22.17
N GLU A 256 21.72 -8.68 -22.16
CA GLU A 256 22.84 -9.27 -21.41
C GLU A 256 22.75 -8.96 -19.90
N ARG A 257 22.11 -7.87 -19.52
CA ARG A 257 22.10 -7.39 -18.13
C ARG A 257 20.70 -6.98 -17.69
N ASN A 258 20.45 -7.21 -16.43
CA ASN A 258 19.25 -6.70 -15.79
C ASN A 258 19.50 -5.27 -15.26
N PRO A 259 18.92 -4.21 -15.87
CA PRO A 259 19.15 -2.83 -15.44
C PRO A 259 18.62 -2.53 -14.04
N ALA A 260 17.67 -3.34 -13.54
CA ALA A 260 17.13 -3.14 -12.21
C ALA A 260 18.12 -3.51 -11.09
N GLU A 261 19.09 -4.37 -11.35
CA GLU A 261 20.12 -4.73 -10.37
C GLU A 261 21.04 -3.55 -10.02
N SER A 262 21.30 -2.66 -10.98
CA SER A 262 22.12 -1.47 -10.77
C SER A 262 21.32 -0.25 -10.32
N ALA A 263 19.99 -0.27 -10.47
CA ALA A 263 19.12 0.82 -10.08
C ALA A 263 18.83 0.80 -8.57
N LYS A 264 18.68 1.98 -7.97
CA LYS A 264 18.46 2.16 -6.53
C LYS A 264 17.04 2.66 -6.22
N PRO A 265 16.08 1.77 -5.97
CA PRO A 265 14.76 2.19 -5.55
C PRO A 265 14.82 2.86 -4.16
N PRO A 266 13.89 3.80 -3.85
CA PRO A 266 13.90 4.54 -2.59
C PRO A 266 13.81 3.60 -1.39
N THR A 267 14.52 3.95 -0.32
CA THR A 267 14.48 3.23 0.95
C THR A 267 13.14 3.44 1.62
N THR A 268 12.56 2.38 2.16
CA THR A 268 11.36 2.48 2.99
C THR A 268 11.78 2.69 4.44
N ILE A 269 11.48 3.86 4.99
CA ILE A 269 11.61 4.10 6.43
C ILE A 269 10.38 3.47 7.08
N ARG A 270 10.64 2.51 7.96
CA ARG A 270 9.59 1.91 8.77
C ARG A 270 9.19 2.90 9.86
N GLN A 271 7.95 3.30 9.90
CA GLN A 271 7.41 4.01 11.05
C GLN A 271 6.93 2.96 12.06
N PRO A 272 7.29 3.10 13.35
CA PRO A 272 6.73 2.28 14.41
C PRO A 272 5.20 2.38 14.37
N ILE A 273 4.51 1.27 14.49
CA ILE A 273 3.06 1.27 14.62
C ILE A 273 2.79 1.56 16.10
N PRO A 274 2.09 2.66 16.45
CA PRO A 274 1.77 2.93 17.84
C PRO A 274 1.01 1.74 18.43
N ALA A 275 1.44 1.28 19.59
CA ALA A 275 0.74 0.24 20.33
C ALA A 275 -0.62 0.80 20.77
N THR A 276 -1.69 0.14 20.39
CA THR A 276 -3.04 0.44 20.90
C THR A 276 -3.16 -0.17 22.30
N SER A 277 -3.70 0.58 23.24
CA SER A 277 -3.91 0.07 24.61
C SER A 277 -5.06 -0.95 24.67
N PRO A 278 -5.08 -1.87 25.65
CA PRO A 278 -6.21 -2.76 25.89
C PRO A 278 -7.54 -2.01 26.06
N ASP A 279 -7.53 -0.89 26.81
CA ASP A 279 -8.72 -0.05 27.04
C ASP A 279 -9.25 0.57 25.75
N ASP A 280 -8.37 1.01 24.86
CA ASP A 280 -8.79 1.57 23.59
C ASP A 280 -9.36 0.50 22.65
N VAL A 281 -8.79 -0.69 22.65
CA VAL A 281 -9.36 -1.84 21.93
C VAL A 281 -10.75 -2.19 22.47
N ALA A 282 -10.91 -2.23 23.79
CA ALA A 282 -12.20 -2.48 24.43
C ALA A 282 -13.26 -1.43 24.06
N LYS A 283 -12.90 -0.14 24.04
CA LYS A 283 -13.80 0.93 23.58
C LYS A 283 -14.30 0.72 22.17
N VAL A 284 -13.39 0.35 21.23
CA VAL A 284 -13.77 0.13 19.83
C VAL A 284 -14.65 -1.10 19.69
N ILE A 285 -14.40 -2.18 20.45
CA ILE A 285 -15.25 -3.37 20.46
C ILE A 285 -16.64 -3.02 21.00
N ALA A 286 -16.73 -2.25 22.09
CA ALA A 286 -18.00 -1.82 22.67
C ALA A 286 -18.80 -0.98 21.65
N GLU A 287 -18.16 0.01 21.00
CA GLU A 287 -18.79 0.82 19.96
C GLU A 287 -19.22 -0.03 18.75
N ALA A 288 -18.41 -1.01 18.34
CA ALA A 288 -18.77 -1.92 17.26
C ALA A 288 -19.99 -2.77 17.64
N SER A 289 -20.09 -3.25 18.89
CA SER A 289 -21.18 -4.06 19.41
C SER A 289 -22.50 -3.27 19.47
N THR A 290 -22.47 -1.98 19.85
CA THR A 290 -23.66 -1.13 19.84
C THR A 290 -24.22 -0.89 18.43
N ARG A 291 -23.37 -0.93 17.41
CA ARG A 291 -23.76 -0.79 16.01
C ARG A 291 -24.34 -2.07 15.42
N SER A 292 -23.71 -3.18 15.76
CA SER A 292 -24.13 -4.53 15.34
C SER A 292 -23.42 -5.57 16.20
N PRO A 293 -24.17 -6.52 16.82
CA PRO A 293 -23.58 -7.65 17.52
C PRO A 293 -22.55 -8.41 16.67
N ALA A 294 -22.87 -8.63 15.40
CA ALA A 294 -21.97 -9.25 14.43
C ALA A 294 -20.66 -8.49 14.25
N LEU A 295 -20.69 -7.14 14.20
CA LEU A 295 -19.50 -6.33 14.07
C LEU A 295 -18.64 -6.36 15.34
N GLY A 296 -19.27 -6.36 16.50
CA GLY A 296 -18.61 -6.52 17.79
C GLY A 296 -17.90 -7.87 17.89
N LEU A 297 -18.60 -8.97 17.60
CA LEU A 297 -18.02 -10.30 17.56
C LEU A 297 -16.89 -10.42 16.51
N TYR A 298 -17.07 -9.83 15.34
CA TYR A 298 -16.04 -9.80 14.31
C TYR A 298 -14.75 -9.16 14.82
N LEU A 299 -14.85 -7.98 15.42
CA LEU A 299 -13.67 -7.27 15.94
C LEU A 299 -13.06 -7.99 17.15
N TRP A 300 -13.88 -8.56 18.01
CA TRP A 300 -13.43 -9.44 19.11
C TRP A 300 -12.58 -10.59 18.56
N LEU A 301 -13.08 -11.31 17.56
CA LEU A 301 -12.35 -12.43 16.95
C LEU A 301 -11.06 -11.98 16.25
N VAL A 302 -11.03 -10.80 15.61
CA VAL A 302 -9.78 -10.22 15.08
C VAL A 302 -8.73 -10.10 16.16
N VAL A 303 -9.11 -9.59 17.33
CA VAL A 303 -8.21 -9.31 18.45
C VAL A 303 -7.78 -10.59 19.17
N VAL A 304 -8.70 -11.51 19.44
CA VAL A 304 -8.41 -12.74 20.18
C VAL A 304 -7.62 -13.74 19.33
N THR A 305 -7.95 -13.88 18.05
CA THR A 305 -7.32 -14.88 17.18
C THR A 305 -6.16 -14.33 16.36
N GLY A 306 -6.14 -13.02 16.07
CA GLY A 306 -5.16 -12.40 15.21
C GLY A 306 -5.26 -12.81 13.74
N VAL A 307 -6.40 -13.35 13.29
CA VAL A 307 -6.61 -13.77 11.88
C VAL A 307 -6.63 -12.60 10.92
N ARG A 308 -6.38 -12.88 9.64
CA ARG A 308 -6.47 -11.85 8.60
C ARG A 308 -7.93 -11.54 8.30
N ARG A 309 -8.22 -10.29 7.91
CA ARG A 309 -9.59 -9.84 7.60
C ARG A 309 -10.34 -10.77 6.63
N GLY A 310 -9.67 -11.24 5.60
CA GLY A 310 -10.30 -12.12 4.61
C GLY A 310 -10.42 -13.58 5.07
N GLU A 311 -9.57 -14.02 5.99
CA GLU A 311 -9.71 -15.32 6.66
C GLU A 311 -10.97 -15.30 7.53
N LEU A 312 -11.15 -14.23 8.33
CA LEU A 312 -12.33 -14.11 9.21
C LEU A 312 -13.64 -13.91 8.44
N CYS A 313 -13.63 -13.12 7.36
CA CYS A 313 -14.82 -13.02 6.50
C CYS A 313 -15.17 -14.35 5.84
N GLY A 314 -14.19 -15.19 5.55
CA GLY A 314 -14.38 -16.50 4.93
C GLY A 314 -14.67 -17.64 5.91
N LEU A 315 -14.73 -17.36 7.21
CA LEU A 315 -14.97 -18.37 8.23
C LEU A 315 -16.42 -18.89 8.14
N GLN A 316 -16.55 -20.20 8.03
CA GLN A 316 -17.84 -20.89 8.03
C GLN A 316 -18.14 -21.43 9.43
N ILE A 317 -19.42 -21.60 9.76
CA ILE A 317 -19.83 -22.08 11.08
C ILE A 317 -19.25 -23.48 11.33
N ARG A 318 -19.22 -24.34 10.33
CA ARG A 318 -18.61 -25.68 10.42
C ARG A 318 -17.10 -25.72 10.68
N ASP A 319 -16.41 -24.59 10.48
CA ASP A 319 -14.98 -24.46 10.77
C ASP A 319 -14.72 -24.19 12.26
N ILE A 320 -15.76 -24.16 13.11
CA ILE A 320 -15.69 -23.83 14.52
C ILE A 320 -16.13 -25.06 15.34
N ASP A 321 -15.20 -25.61 16.09
CA ASP A 321 -15.45 -26.68 17.05
C ASP A 321 -15.58 -26.05 18.44
N LEU A 322 -16.83 -25.76 18.85
CA LEU A 322 -17.12 -25.12 20.12
C LEU A 322 -16.83 -26.04 21.31
N ASP A 323 -16.96 -27.36 21.15
CA ASP A 323 -16.73 -28.35 22.22
C ASP A 323 -15.25 -28.41 22.59
N ARG A 324 -14.38 -28.30 21.58
CA ARG A 324 -12.92 -28.27 21.75
C ARG A 324 -12.34 -26.87 21.88
N GLY A 325 -13.14 -25.85 21.68
CA GLY A 325 -12.66 -24.45 21.63
C GLY A 325 -11.65 -24.20 20.50
N LEU A 326 -11.93 -24.68 19.30
CA LEU A 326 -11.01 -24.60 18.17
C LEU A 326 -11.67 -23.93 16.94
N VAL A 327 -10.89 -23.12 16.23
CA VAL A 327 -11.29 -22.48 14.96
C VAL A 327 -10.32 -22.91 13.87
N HIS A 328 -10.84 -23.47 12.78
CA HIS A 328 -10.09 -23.87 11.61
C HIS A 328 -10.00 -22.74 10.58
N VAL A 329 -8.80 -22.27 10.30
CA VAL A 329 -8.54 -21.20 9.32
C VAL A 329 -7.91 -21.81 8.08
N ALA A 330 -8.74 -22.24 7.12
CA ALA A 330 -8.30 -22.91 5.90
C ALA A 330 -8.26 -21.98 4.69
N PHE A 331 -9.08 -20.92 4.67
CA PHE A 331 -9.29 -20.12 3.48
C PHE A 331 -9.19 -18.62 3.75
N ASN A 332 -8.95 -17.88 2.66
CA ASN A 332 -8.95 -16.42 2.66
C ASN A 332 -9.88 -15.91 1.57
N TYR A 333 -10.75 -14.97 1.89
CA TYR A 333 -11.65 -14.34 0.94
C TYR A 333 -11.08 -13.00 0.45
N VAL A 334 -11.13 -12.78 -0.86
CA VAL A 334 -10.74 -11.51 -1.48
C VAL A 334 -11.82 -11.08 -2.48
N VAL A 335 -12.03 -9.78 -2.63
CA VAL A 335 -12.95 -9.24 -3.64
C VAL A 335 -12.16 -8.75 -4.85
N ARG A 336 -12.63 -9.08 -6.06
CA ARG A 336 -11.99 -8.74 -7.32
C ARG A 336 -12.99 -8.49 -8.41
N GLY A 337 -12.90 -7.33 -9.04
CA GLY A 337 -13.83 -6.96 -10.10
C GLY A 337 -15.29 -7.13 -9.69
N GLY A 338 -15.59 -6.91 -8.42
CA GLY A 338 -16.92 -7.15 -7.86
C GLY A 338 -17.22 -8.62 -7.49
N GLN A 339 -16.34 -9.57 -7.86
CA GLN A 339 -16.51 -10.99 -7.53
C GLN A 339 -15.77 -11.35 -6.23
N ARG A 340 -16.38 -12.20 -5.43
CA ARG A 340 -15.79 -12.78 -4.22
C ARG A 340 -15.04 -14.05 -4.59
N VAL A 341 -13.73 -14.08 -4.36
CA VAL A 341 -12.86 -15.20 -4.70
C VAL A 341 -12.35 -15.85 -3.42
N ARG A 342 -12.69 -17.12 -3.23
CA ARG A 342 -12.09 -17.95 -2.19
C ARG A 342 -10.67 -18.34 -2.62
N LYS A 343 -9.71 -18.16 -1.76
CA LYS A 343 -8.31 -18.53 -1.95
C LYS A 343 -7.85 -19.41 -0.80
N ASP A 344 -6.92 -20.30 -1.10
CA ASP A 344 -6.12 -20.93 -0.05
C ASP A 344 -5.37 -19.84 0.75
N THR A 345 -5.05 -20.14 1.99
CA THR A 345 -4.21 -19.25 2.78
C THR A 345 -2.91 -18.95 2.01
N LYS A 346 -2.35 -17.75 2.19
CA LYS A 346 -1.17 -17.28 1.44
C LYS A 346 0.04 -18.23 1.51
N THR A 347 0.03 -19.14 2.47
CA THR A 347 1.10 -20.11 2.75
C THR A 347 0.70 -21.54 2.39
N HIS A 348 -0.49 -21.77 1.80
CA HIS A 348 -1.09 -23.09 1.60
C HIS A 348 -1.13 -23.95 2.89
N GLN A 349 -1.09 -23.31 4.04
CA GLN A 349 -1.17 -23.95 5.36
C GLN A 349 -2.45 -23.49 6.04
N ASP A 350 -3.34 -24.43 6.26
CA ASP A 350 -4.43 -24.29 7.21
C ASP A 350 -3.89 -24.36 8.65
N ARG A 351 -4.64 -23.83 9.58
CA ARG A 351 -4.28 -23.88 10.98
C ARG A 351 -5.49 -23.89 11.89
N TRP A 352 -5.33 -24.58 12.99
CA TRP A 352 -6.28 -24.59 14.09
C TRP A 352 -5.85 -23.58 15.15
N LEU A 353 -6.79 -22.78 15.62
CA LEU A 353 -6.59 -21.76 16.64
C LEU A 353 -7.44 -22.08 17.84
N ALA A 354 -6.84 -22.19 19.01
CA ALA A 354 -7.59 -22.30 20.26
C ALA A 354 -8.25 -20.96 20.62
N ILE A 355 -9.48 -21.04 21.08
CA ILE A 355 -10.27 -19.94 21.65
C ILE A 355 -10.71 -20.30 23.07
N ASP A 356 -10.89 -19.29 23.87
CA ASP A 356 -11.30 -19.44 25.28
C ASP A 356 -12.82 -19.70 25.40
N PRO A 357 -13.28 -20.21 26.57
CA PRO A 357 -14.69 -20.56 26.79
C PRO A 357 -15.66 -19.37 26.60
N ASP A 358 -15.24 -18.15 26.98
CA ASP A 358 -16.10 -16.97 26.86
C ASP A 358 -16.29 -16.62 25.38
N THR A 359 -15.23 -16.73 24.58
CA THR A 359 -15.30 -16.59 23.12
C THR A 359 -16.17 -17.67 22.49
N CYS A 360 -16.10 -18.93 22.96
CA CYS A 360 -17.01 -19.99 22.51
C CYS A 360 -18.47 -19.64 22.80
N THR A 361 -18.77 -19.13 23.98
CA THR A 361 -20.11 -18.71 24.40
C THR A 361 -20.64 -17.56 23.52
N LEU A 362 -19.80 -16.55 23.23
CA LEU A 362 -20.18 -15.46 22.36
C LEU A 362 -20.50 -15.94 20.93
N ILE A 363 -19.71 -16.86 20.40
CA ILE A 363 -19.97 -17.44 19.07
C ILE A 363 -21.26 -18.28 19.10
N ALA A 364 -21.45 -19.13 20.11
CA ALA A 364 -22.64 -19.97 20.22
C ALA A 364 -23.91 -19.13 20.27
N THR A 365 -23.94 -18.10 21.13
CA THR A 365 -25.08 -17.17 21.23
C THR A 365 -25.39 -16.53 19.89
N TYR A 366 -24.37 -16.03 19.20
CA TYR A 366 -24.57 -15.40 17.89
C TYR A 366 -25.07 -16.39 16.82
N VAL A 367 -24.56 -17.63 16.81
CA VAL A 367 -25.03 -18.67 15.89
C VAL A 367 -26.47 -19.09 16.19
N ASP A 368 -26.86 -19.14 17.47
CA ASP A 368 -28.22 -19.47 17.86
C ASP A 368 -29.22 -18.33 17.51
N GLU A 369 -28.79 -17.07 17.58
CA GLU A 369 -29.56 -15.94 17.06
C GLU A 369 -29.80 -16.08 15.55
N ILE A 370 -28.76 -16.41 14.76
CA ILE A 370 -28.90 -16.65 13.31
C ILE A 370 -29.87 -17.78 13.03
N LYS A 371 -29.78 -18.90 13.76
CA LYS A 371 -30.68 -20.05 13.60
C LYS A 371 -32.13 -19.65 13.92
N ALA A 372 -32.34 -18.88 14.98
CA ALA A 372 -33.67 -18.42 15.38
C ALA A 372 -34.29 -17.48 14.31
N GLU A 373 -33.49 -16.55 13.77
CA GLU A 373 -33.93 -15.66 12.70
C GLU A 373 -34.32 -16.43 11.42
N LEU A 374 -33.53 -17.42 11.01
CA LEU A 374 -33.81 -18.25 9.85
C LEU A 374 -35.03 -19.14 10.07
N ALA A 375 -35.15 -19.76 11.24
CA ALA A 375 -36.30 -20.60 11.60
C ALA A 375 -37.61 -19.81 11.59
N ALA A 376 -37.58 -18.53 11.99
CA ALA A 376 -38.75 -17.65 11.96
C ALA A 376 -39.33 -17.44 10.56
N VAL A 377 -38.51 -17.61 9.52
CA VAL A 377 -38.90 -17.53 8.11
C VAL A 377 -38.96 -18.90 7.41
N GLY A 378 -38.85 -20.00 8.18
CA GLY A 378 -38.96 -21.37 7.66
C GLY A 378 -37.71 -21.83 6.87
N VAL A 379 -36.57 -21.24 7.12
CA VAL A 379 -35.30 -21.58 6.46
C VAL A 379 -34.34 -22.24 7.47
N GLU A 380 -33.71 -23.32 7.06
CA GLU A 380 -32.63 -23.95 7.84
C GLU A 380 -31.30 -23.29 7.54
N LEU A 381 -30.43 -23.23 8.56
CA LEU A 381 -29.07 -22.74 8.40
C LEU A 381 -28.24 -23.76 7.58
N PRO A 382 -27.67 -23.37 6.43
CA PRO A 382 -26.87 -24.29 5.63
C PRO A 382 -25.60 -24.76 6.36
N ASP A 383 -25.17 -26.00 6.12
CA ASP A 383 -23.94 -26.56 6.71
C ASP A 383 -22.69 -25.74 6.39
N ASP A 384 -22.67 -25.08 5.22
CA ASP A 384 -21.60 -24.22 4.76
C ASP A 384 -21.84 -22.73 4.96
N ALA A 385 -22.77 -22.39 5.85
CA ALA A 385 -23.07 -20.99 6.20
C ALA A 385 -21.85 -20.24 6.71
N TYR A 386 -21.70 -19.00 6.25
CA TYR A 386 -20.65 -18.12 6.75
C TYR A 386 -21.05 -17.50 8.09
N LEU A 387 -20.09 -17.47 9.02
CA LEU A 387 -20.33 -16.86 10.34
C LEU A 387 -20.73 -15.39 10.18
N PHE A 388 -20.09 -14.64 9.28
CA PHE A 388 -20.37 -13.23 9.02
C PHE A 388 -20.92 -13.04 7.61
N SER A 389 -22.18 -12.65 7.52
CA SER A 389 -22.91 -12.42 6.27
C SER A 389 -23.80 -11.19 6.37
N ASN A 390 -23.97 -10.49 5.24
CA ASN A 390 -25.06 -9.53 5.04
C ASN A 390 -26.21 -10.14 4.21
N ASP A 391 -26.06 -11.41 3.84
CA ASP A 391 -27.08 -12.19 3.16
C ASP A 391 -27.89 -12.93 4.23
N PRO A 392 -29.21 -12.76 4.31
CA PRO A 392 -30.03 -13.42 5.32
C PRO A 392 -29.88 -14.95 5.36
N SER A 393 -29.57 -15.59 4.23
CA SER A 393 -29.33 -17.03 4.16
C SER A 393 -27.91 -17.46 4.56
N HIS A 394 -27.03 -16.52 4.91
CA HIS A 394 -25.63 -16.77 5.26
C HIS A 394 -24.81 -17.53 4.20
N THR A 395 -25.26 -17.55 2.94
CA THR A 395 -24.58 -18.21 1.82
C THR A 395 -23.45 -17.38 1.22
N ARG A 396 -23.34 -16.08 1.57
CA ARG A 396 -22.32 -15.16 1.08
C ARG A 396 -21.55 -14.51 2.23
N PRO A 397 -20.21 -14.57 2.24
CA PRO A 397 -19.43 -13.95 3.30
C PRO A 397 -19.50 -12.43 3.23
N TRP A 398 -19.16 -11.75 4.31
CA TRP A 398 -18.92 -10.30 4.28
C TRP A 398 -17.86 -9.94 3.25
N ASN A 399 -18.05 -8.78 2.63
CA ASN A 399 -16.99 -8.16 1.83
C ASN A 399 -15.89 -7.65 2.77
N PRO A 400 -14.63 -8.11 2.63
CA PRO A 400 -13.54 -7.67 3.51
C PRO A 400 -13.29 -6.17 3.50
N ASP A 401 -13.54 -5.48 2.37
CA ASP A 401 -13.41 -4.02 2.31
C ASP A 401 -14.55 -3.34 3.08
N TRP A 402 -15.78 -3.85 2.99
CA TRP A 402 -16.91 -3.39 3.78
C TRP A 402 -16.62 -3.55 5.30
N ALA A 403 -16.15 -4.71 5.73
CA ALA A 403 -15.76 -4.94 7.12
C ALA A 403 -14.68 -3.94 7.59
N THR A 404 -13.70 -3.65 6.74
CA THR A 404 -12.67 -2.64 7.03
C THR A 404 -13.28 -1.26 7.25
N HIS A 405 -14.23 -0.85 6.41
CA HIS A 405 -14.91 0.45 6.55
C HIS A 405 -15.73 0.51 7.85
N LYS A 406 -16.48 -0.56 8.17
CA LYS A 406 -17.30 -0.60 9.37
C LYS A 406 -16.49 -0.56 10.66
N VAL A 407 -15.36 -1.28 10.70
CA VAL A 407 -14.43 -1.20 11.84
C VAL A 407 -13.81 0.20 11.95
N ALA A 408 -13.46 0.83 10.83
CA ALA A 408 -12.95 2.20 10.84
C ALA A 408 -13.99 3.21 11.37
N GLU A 409 -15.26 3.10 10.94
CA GLU A 409 -16.36 3.91 11.45
C GLU A 409 -16.54 3.76 12.98
N ALA A 410 -16.44 2.53 13.50
CA ALA A 410 -16.52 2.29 14.96
C ALA A 410 -15.31 2.87 15.70
N ALA A 411 -14.11 2.72 15.14
CA ALA A 411 -12.89 3.27 15.73
C ALA A 411 -12.90 4.81 15.74
N ASP A 412 -13.39 5.44 14.67
CA ASP A 412 -13.54 6.89 14.58
C ASP A 412 -14.54 7.43 15.62
N ALA A 413 -15.67 6.74 15.83
CA ALA A 413 -16.65 7.10 16.83
C ALA A 413 -16.10 6.93 18.25
N ALA A 414 -15.34 5.88 18.52
CA ALA A 414 -14.61 5.69 19.77
C ALA A 414 -13.42 6.65 19.94
N ARG A 415 -13.09 7.46 18.92
CA ARG A 415 -11.90 8.34 18.86
C ARG A 415 -10.58 7.60 19.04
N VAL A 416 -10.51 6.37 18.57
CA VAL A 416 -9.34 5.50 18.64
C VAL A 416 -8.81 5.23 17.24
N LYS A 417 -7.48 5.26 17.06
CA LYS A 417 -6.84 4.86 15.80
C LYS A 417 -6.64 3.35 15.78
N LEU A 418 -7.64 2.62 15.33
CA LEU A 418 -7.60 1.17 15.18
C LEU A 418 -8.22 0.78 13.84
N ASP A 419 -7.53 -0.07 13.09
CA ASP A 419 -8.07 -0.78 11.93
C ASP A 419 -7.93 -2.29 12.16
N ILE A 420 -8.48 -3.10 11.27
CA ILE A 420 -8.39 -4.57 11.39
C ILE A 420 -6.93 -5.05 11.42
N LYS A 421 -6.06 -4.40 10.66
CA LYS A 421 -4.63 -4.71 10.69
C LYS A 421 -4.01 -4.32 12.02
N GLY A 422 -4.39 -3.19 12.59
CA GLY A 422 -4.02 -2.73 13.92
C GLY A 422 -4.47 -3.70 15.01
N GLY A 423 -5.69 -4.24 14.92
CA GLY A 423 -6.17 -5.28 15.83
C GLY A 423 -5.29 -6.54 15.83
N ARG A 424 -4.92 -7.01 14.63
CA ARG A 424 -3.97 -8.12 14.51
C ARG A 424 -2.56 -7.76 15.01
N HIS A 425 -2.11 -6.52 14.86
CA HIS A 425 -0.85 -6.04 15.45
C HIS A 425 -0.93 -6.02 16.96
N TYR A 426 -2.05 -5.57 17.52
CA TYR A 426 -2.33 -5.63 18.95
C TYR A 426 -2.19 -7.06 19.48
N THR A 427 -2.85 -8.06 18.87
CA THR A 427 -2.73 -9.46 19.24
C THR A 427 -1.28 -9.92 19.33
N ALA A 428 -0.49 -9.65 18.28
CA ALA A 428 0.90 -10.04 18.25
C ALA A 428 1.74 -9.38 19.35
N SER A 429 1.54 -8.06 19.55
CA SER A 429 2.25 -7.31 20.58
C SER A 429 1.90 -7.76 21.98
N GLN A 430 0.62 -8.04 22.26
CA GLN A 430 0.17 -8.52 23.57
C GLN A 430 0.67 -9.93 23.88
N LEU A 431 0.69 -10.83 22.90
CA LEU A 431 1.26 -12.16 23.08
C LEU A 431 2.75 -12.09 23.43
N LEU A 432 3.53 -11.29 22.69
CA LEU A 432 4.96 -11.11 22.97
C LEU A 432 5.19 -10.42 24.33
N ALA A 433 4.39 -9.41 24.67
CA ALA A 433 4.45 -8.75 25.98
C ALA A 433 4.08 -9.69 27.14
N GLY A 434 3.13 -10.61 26.90
CA GLY A 434 2.75 -11.68 27.84
C GLY A 434 3.80 -12.77 28.00
N GLY A 435 4.90 -12.73 27.24
CA GLY A 435 5.98 -13.72 27.33
C GLY A 435 5.79 -14.95 26.46
N PHE A 436 4.79 -14.96 25.57
CA PHE A 436 4.64 -16.05 24.60
C PHE A 436 5.78 -15.99 23.59
N ASP A 437 6.31 -17.15 23.25
CA ASP A 437 7.45 -17.21 22.32
C ASP A 437 7.08 -16.78 20.90
N LEU A 438 8.10 -16.33 20.17
CA LEU A 438 7.96 -15.81 18.81
C LEU A 438 7.39 -16.83 17.82
N ARG A 439 7.76 -18.12 17.98
CA ARG A 439 7.36 -19.20 17.07
C ARG A 439 5.86 -19.49 17.21
N ASN A 440 5.37 -19.61 18.46
CA ASN A 440 3.96 -19.83 18.74
C ASN A 440 3.11 -18.61 18.32
N THR A 441 3.60 -17.40 18.61
CA THR A 441 2.95 -16.16 18.15
C THR A 441 2.88 -16.12 16.60
N ALA A 442 3.97 -16.46 15.91
CA ALA A 442 3.99 -16.50 14.45
C ALA A 442 3.05 -17.56 13.87
N ALA A 443 3.02 -18.76 14.48
CA ALA A 443 2.12 -19.85 14.09
C ALA A 443 0.65 -19.45 14.24
N ARG A 444 0.26 -18.87 15.39
CA ARG A 444 -1.09 -18.37 15.63
C ARG A 444 -1.52 -17.34 14.58
N LEU A 445 -0.63 -16.41 14.26
CA LEU A 445 -0.87 -15.42 13.21
C LEU A 445 -0.82 -15.98 11.79
N GLY A 446 -0.33 -17.21 11.55
CA GLY A 446 -0.13 -17.77 10.23
C GLY A 446 0.93 -17.02 9.42
N HIS A 447 2.05 -16.68 10.05
CA HIS A 447 3.21 -16.11 9.37
C HIS A 447 4.12 -17.26 8.89
N SER A 448 4.41 -17.28 7.60
CA SER A 448 5.42 -18.18 7.02
C SER A 448 6.84 -17.76 7.39
N GLY A 449 7.78 -18.71 7.35
CA GLY A 449 9.20 -18.39 7.50
C GLY A 449 9.69 -18.34 8.96
N GLY A 450 9.18 -19.22 9.85
CA GLY A 450 9.74 -19.43 11.20
C GLY A 450 9.76 -18.22 12.11
N GLY A 451 8.84 -17.27 11.92
CA GLY A 451 8.78 -16.06 12.74
C GLY A 451 9.52 -14.84 12.19
N ALA A 452 10.26 -14.96 11.09
CA ALA A 452 10.99 -13.82 10.51
C ALA A 452 10.07 -12.63 10.18
N THR A 453 8.85 -12.89 9.73
CA THR A 453 7.83 -11.84 9.50
C THR A 453 7.41 -11.21 10.82
N THR A 454 7.16 -12.02 11.86
CA THR A 454 6.80 -11.55 13.20
C THR A 454 7.95 -10.72 13.77
N LEU A 455 9.17 -11.22 13.73
CA LEU A 455 10.35 -10.51 14.18
C LEU A 455 10.51 -9.17 13.45
N ARG A 456 10.37 -9.16 12.12
CA ARG A 456 10.49 -7.93 11.32
C ARG A 456 9.42 -6.88 11.65
N HIS A 457 8.22 -7.30 12.04
CA HIS A 457 7.10 -6.39 12.31
C HIS A 457 6.90 -6.05 13.78
N TYR A 458 7.42 -6.86 14.71
CA TYR A 458 7.19 -6.73 16.14
C TYR A 458 8.50 -6.76 16.97
N ALA A 459 9.65 -6.53 16.32
CA ALA A 459 10.95 -6.53 16.97
C ALA A 459 11.25 -5.27 17.80
N ASP A 460 10.33 -4.32 17.86
CA ASP A 460 10.51 -3.17 18.74
C ASP A 460 10.42 -3.66 20.20
N PRO A 461 11.40 -3.31 21.05
CA PRO A 461 11.40 -3.72 22.46
C PRO A 461 10.09 -3.33 23.13
N VAL A 462 9.44 -4.26 23.81
CA VAL A 462 8.32 -3.96 24.69
C VAL A 462 8.90 -3.52 26.02
N PRO A 463 8.75 -2.25 26.45
CA PRO A 463 9.42 -1.73 27.67
C PRO A 463 9.16 -2.56 28.92
N GLU A 464 7.97 -3.15 29.03
CA GLU A 464 7.57 -4.01 30.15
C GLU A 464 8.36 -5.32 30.17
N VAL A 465 8.60 -5.93 29.01
CA VAL A 465 9.39 -7.16 28.89
C VAL A 465 10.85 -6.88 29.19
N ASP A 466 11.37 -5.73 28.74
CA ASP A 466 12.74 -5.30 29.01
C ASP A 466 12.97 -5.05 30.52
N ARG A 467 12.02 -4.38 31.21
CA ARG A 467 12.07 -4.23 32.68
C ARG A 467 12.06 -5.57 33.42
N ARG A 468 11.23 -6.52 32.98
CA ARG A 468 11.21 -7.88 33.55
C ARG A 468 12.52 -8.61 33.30
N ALA A 469 13.12 -8.47 32.12
CA ALA A 469 14.42 -9.05 31.83
C ALA A 469 15.51 -8.44 32.71
N ALA A 470 15.53 -7.12 32.88
CA ALA A 470 16.46 -6.44 33.77
C ALA A 470 16.31 -6.91 35.23
N ALA A 471 15.08 -7.00 35.75
CA ALA A 471 14.82 -7.50 37.07
C ALA A 471 15.26 -8.96 37.28
N TYR A 472 15.01 -9.83 36.28
CA TYR A 472 15.43 -11.22 36.30
C TYR A 472 16.95 -11.35 36.34
N LEU A 473 17.69 -10.61 35.50
CA LEU A 473 19.15 -10.58 35.48
C LEU A 473 19.73 -10.09 36.82
N ALA A 474 19.15 -9.04 37.41
CA ALA A 474 19.56 -8.54 38.72
C ALA A 474 19.38 -9.60 39.82
N GLN A 475 18.27 -10.35 39.82
CA GLN A 475 18.04 -11.44 40.78
C GLN A 475 19.05 -12.59 40.63
N LEU A 476 19.44 -12.94 39.38
CA LEU A 476 20.46 -13.96 39.16
C LEU A 476 21.81 -13.54 39.71
N THR A 477 22.19 -12.28 39.50
CA THR A 477 23.47 -11.73 39.97
C THR A 477 23.50 -11.67 41.52
N ALA A 478 22.45 -11.20 42.15
CA ALA A 478 22.35 -11.15 43.61
C ALA A 478 22.39 -12.54 44.27
N ARG A 479 21.83 -13.57 43.63
CA ARG A 479 21.91 -14.97 44.14
C ARG A 479 23.33 -15.54 44.05
N SER A 480 24.10 -15.14 43.06
CA SER A 480 25.51 -15.56 42.91
C SER A 480 26.39 -15.04 44.08
N GLU A 481 26.14 -13.80 44.53
CA GLU A 481 26.88 -13.21 45.68
C GLU A 481 26.50 -13.86 47.01
N ALA A 482 25.22 -14.24 47.19
CA ALA A 482 24.73 -14.89 48.41
C ALA A 482 25.19 -16.37 48.60
N GLN A 483 25.68 -17.02 47.54
CA GLN A 483 26.23 -18.38 47.60
C GLN A 483 27.76 -18.40 47.75
N SER A 484 28.42 -17.25 47.66
CA SER A 484 29.85 -17.09 47.79
C SER A 484 30.28 -16.54 49.16
N SER A 485 29.34 -16.29 50.08
CA SER A 485 29.48 -15.90 51.47
C SER A 485 29.12 -17.05 52.40
#